data_cc51aea8689533116d940f0e99234bca
#
_entry.id   cc51aea8689533116d940f0e99234bca
#
_cell.length_a   1.000
_cell.length_b   1.000
_cell.length_c   1.000
_cell.angle_alpha   90.00
_cell.angle_beta   90.00
_cell.angle_gamma   90.00
#
_symmetry.space_group_name_H-M   'P 1'
#
loop_
_entity.id
_entity.type
_entity.pdbx_description
1 polymer ?
#
loop_
_entity_poly.entity_id
_entity_poly.type
_entity_poly.pdbx_seq_one_letter_code
_entity_poly.pdbx_strand_id
1 'polypeptide(L)'
;RQLRGRAGRQGDPGSSTFYVSLEDDLMRIFGSDRIASIVDKMGLQEGEVLQHPMLSSSIERAQKKVEENNFGIRKRLLEYDDVMNSQREVIYNKRRNALYGERIDVDVLNMMSDYCEILSEMAKEMDYEAFAMEVMKTLSVDPAMDEKFFNESSSEKIFDALYTRVREEYNRRCDLMVKQAWPIIERIYETQGARFENVVVPVGDGTRILQVLLNLKKAYESKGRELIRTVNKTVTLINIDEYWKEHLREMDELKQSVRNATYEQKDPLLIYKFESFNLFKKVLENISKDTLSYLLKAHIALRQNNEEASLEEGRQKKADLSAMRASRNEMTSNLGGEA
;
A
#
# COMPACT_ATOMS: atom_id res chain seq x y z
N ARG A 1 19.98 -32.65 1.64
CA ARG A 1 20.54 -32.16 2.92
C ARG A 1 19.48 -32.00 4.00
N GLN A 2 18.30 -31.45 3.69
CA GLN A 2 17.23 -31.24 4.70
C GLN A 2 16.69 -32.59 5.26
N LEU A 3 16.52 -33.60 4.42
CA LEU A 3 16.14 -34.93 4.86
C LEU A 3 17.19 -35.57 5.79
N ARG A 4 18.47 -35.42 5.44
CA ARG A 4 19.59 -35.88 6.28
C ARG A 4 19.55 -35.23 7.67
N GLY A 5 19.20 -33.95 7.76
CA GLY A 5 19.05 -33.23 9.03
C GLY A 5 17.87 -33.71 9.89
N ARG A 6 17.08 -34.68 9.43
CA ARG A 6 16.03 -35.31 10.22
C ARG A 6 16.50 -36.44 11.10
N ALA A 7 17.68 -37.00 10.81
CA ALA A 7 18.33 -38.03 11.63
C ALA A 7 19.37 -37.39 12.59
N GLY A 8 19.60 -38.00 13.74
CA GLY A 8 20.61 -37.58 14.72
C GLY A 8 20.32 -36.21 15.36
N ARG A 9 19.07 -35.90 15.67
CA ARG A 9 18.71 -34.63 16.34
C ARG A 9 19.15 -34.60 17.77
N GLN A 10 19.63 -33.43 18.22
CA GLN A 10 20.06 -33.17 19.64
C GLN A 10 21.14 -34.14 20.13
N GLY A 11 21.98 -34.68 19.23
CA GLY A 11 23.06 -35.60 19.62
C GLY A 11 22.67 -37.08 19.64
N ASP A 12 21.43 -37.41 19.33
CA ASP A 12 21.02 -38.81 19.16
C ASP A 12 21.75 -39.47 17.98
N PRO A 13 22.15 -40.74 18.11
CA PRO A 13 22.76 -41.47 17.02
C PRO A 13 21.78 -41.61 15.86
N GLY A 14 22.24 -41.29 14.65
CA GLY A 14 21.41 -41.37 13.44
C GLY A 14 22.26 -41.66 12.21
N SER A 15 21.67 -42.41 11.28
CA SER A 15 22.27 -42.72 9.98
C SER A 15 21.36 -42.32 8.84
N SER A 16 21.93 -42.00 7.69
CA SER A 16 21.16 -41.75 6.46
C SER A 16 21.91 -42.34 5.27
N THR A 17 21.16 -42.97 4.40
CA THR A 17 21.67 -43.53 3.14
C THR A 17 20.87 -42.94 1.97
N PHE A 18 21.59 -42.54 0.91
CA PHE A 18 20.96 -41.96 -0.28
C PHE A 18 21.00 -43.00 -1.40
N TYR A 19 19.85 -43.26 -1.98
CA TYR A 19 19.71 -44.02 -3.22
C TYR A 19 19.31 -43.02 -4.31
N VAL A 20 20.13 -42.88 -5.34
CA VAL A 20 19.98 -41.87 -6.41
C VAL A 20 20.15 -42.57 -7.75
N SER A 21 19.26 -42.33 -8.69
CA SER A 21 19.42 -42.76 -10.06
C SER A 21 20.28 -41.73 -10.84
N LEU A 22 21.07 -42.23 -11.77
CA LEU A 22 21.81 -41.36 -12.72
C LEU A 22 20.85 -40.72 -13.75
N GLU A 23 19.67 -41.24 -13.91
CA GLU A 23 18.58 -40.69 -14.75
C GLU A 23 17.77 -39.63 -14.07
N ASP A 24 17.91 -39.42 -12.72
CA ASP A 24 17.24 -38.37 -12.00
C ASP A 24 17.55 -36.99 -12.59
N ASP A 25 16.57 -36.08 -12.55
CA ASP A 25 16.70 -34.71 -13.05
C ASP A 25 17.93 -33.98 -12.48
N LEU A 26 18.29 -34.25 -11.23
CA LEU A 26 19.51 -33.73 -10.60
C LEU A 26 20.77 -34.08 -11.41
N MET A 27 20.90 -35.36 -11.82
CA MET A 27 22.05 -35.82 -12.54
C MET A 27 21.99 -35.44 -14.02
N ARG A 28 20.78 -35.42 -14.61
CA ARG A 28 20.58 -35.02 -16.01
C ARG A 28 20.93 -33.55 -16.25
N ILE A 29 20.56 -32.65 -15.35
CA ILE A 29 20.76 -31.19 -15.51
C ILE A 29 22.13 -30.75 -15.02
N PHE A 30 22.63 -31.31 -13.93
CA PHE A 30 23.84 -30.87 -13.23
C PHE A 30 24.97 -31.90 -13.19
N GLY A 31 24.70 -33.14 -13.65
CA GLY A 31 25.73 -34.16 -13.84
C GLY A 31 26.64 -33.84 -15.05
N SER A 32 27.86 -34.32 -15.02
CA SER A 32 28.74 -34.18 -16.19
C SER A 32 28.54 -35.31 -17.15
N ASP A 33 28.55 -35.05 -18.48
CA ASP A 33 28.48 -36.05 -19.56
C ASP A 33 29.57 -37.12 -19.42
N ARG A 34 30.65 -36.79 -18.70
CA ARG A 34 31.76 -37.73 -18.40
C ARG A 34 31.29 -38.88 -17.50
N ILE A 35 30.32 -38.65 -16.62
CA ILE A 35 29.83 -39.72 -15.73
C ILE A 35 29.00 -40.71 -16.53
N ALA A 36 28.11 -40.22 -17.40
CA ALA A 36 27.34 -41.05 -18.28
C ALA A 36 28.24 -41.97 -19.12
N SER A 37 29.31 -41.38 -19.75
CA SER A 37 30.25 -42.15 -20.55
C SER A 37 31.15 -43.11 -19.76
N ILE A 38 31.39 -42.90 -18.47
CA ILE A 38 32.10 -43.84 -17.60
C ILE A 38 31.19 -45.01 -17.22
N VAL A 39 29.92 -44.74 -16.90
CA VAL A 39 28.92 -45.75 -16.56
C VAL A 39 28.68 -46.67 -17.76
N ASP A 40 28.51 -46.08 -18.96
CA ASP A 40 28.36 -46.85 -20.22
C ASP A 40 29.54 -47.76 -20.49
N LYS A 41 30.78 -47.33 -20.17
CA LYS A 41 32.00 -48.13 -20.33
C LYS A 41 32.15 -49.26 -19.31
N MET A 42 31.49 -49.13 -18.14
CA MET A 42 31.51 -50.17 -17.09
C MET A 42 30.61 -51.36 -17.39
N GLY A 43 29.73 -51.30 -18.40
CA GLY A 43 28.90 -52.41 -18.84
C GLY A 43 27.94 -52.93 -17.82
N LEU A 44 27.36 -52.02 -17.00
CA LEU A 44 26.47 -52.35 -15.91
C LEU A 44 25.15 -52.91 -16.35
N GLN A 45 24.65 -53.93 -15.63
CA GLN A 45 23.34 -54.47 -15.85
C GLN A 45 22.25 -53.70 -15.10
N GLU A 46 21.08 -53.67 -15.66
CA GLU A 46 19.93 -52.99 -15.08
C GLU A 46 19.63 -53.54 -13.65
N GLY A 47 19.60 -52.67 -12.65
CA GLY A 47 19.39 -53.00 -11.23
C GLY A 47 20.68 -53.11 -10.36
N GLU A 48 21.86 -52.97 -10.92
CA GLU A 48 23.10 -52.99 -10.13
C GLU A 48 23.29 -51.69 -9.32
N VAL A 49 23.73 -51.81 -8.06
CA VAL A 49 24.01 -50.67 -7.16
C VAL A 49 25.48 -50.32 -7.26
N LEU A 50 25.75 -49.13 -7.77
CA LEU A 50 27.08 -48.57 -7.86
C LEU A 50 27.48 -47.81 -6.62
N GLN A 51 28.58 -48.22 -5.99
CA GLN A 51 29.23 -47.48 -4.91
C GLN A 51 30.65 -47.11 -5.29
N HIS A 52 30.87 -45.85 -5.70
CA HIS A 52 32.18 -45.35 -6.02
C HIS A 52 32.38 -43.90 -5.51
N PRO A 53 33.51 -43.58 -4.88
CA PRO A 53 33.77 -42.23 -4.33
C PRO A 53 33.62 -41.11 -5.35
N MET A 54 33.94 -41.35 -6.62
CA MET A 54 33.81 -40.37 -7.71
C MET A 54 32.32 -40.06 -8.00
N LEU A 55 31.44 -41.05 -7.96
CA LEU A 55 29.99 -40.84 -8.13
C LEU A 55 29.40 -40.05 -6.95
N SER A 56 29.76 -40.42 -5.74
CA SER A 56 29.33 -39.69 -4.52
C SER A 56 29.79 -38.23 -4.58
N SER A 57 31.01 -37.95 -4.97
CA SER A 57 31.53 -36.58 -5.12
C SER A 57 30.83 -35.81 -6.25
N SER A 58 30.40 -36.50 -7.32
CA SER A 58 29.66 -35.85 -8.42
C SER A 58 28.24 -35.52 -8.01
N ILE A 59 27.53 -36.43 -7.31
CA ILE A 59 26.20 -36.17 -6.75
C ILE A 59 26.25 -35.00 -5.76
N GLU A 60 27.26 -34.95 -4.89
CA GLU A 60 27.43 -33.87 -3.95
C GLU A 60 27.63 -32.52 -4.65
N ARG A 61 28.46 -32.48 -5.71
CA ARG A 61 28.67 -31.28 -6.54
C ARG A 61 27.39 -30.84 -7.25
N ALA A 62 26.64 -31.80 -7.82
CA ALA A 62 25.34 -31.49 -8.44
C ALA A 62 24.35 -30.91 -7.44
N GLN A 63 24.20 -31.51 -6.25
CA GLN A 63 23.36 -30.98 -5.18
C GLN A 63 23.79 -29.58 -4.75
N LYS A 64 25.09 -29.33 -4.59
CA LYS A 64 25.61 -28.01 -4.22
C LYS A 64 25.26 -26.97 -5.27
N LYS A 65 25.38 -27.31 -6.55
CA LYS A 65 25.06 -26.40 -7.66
C LYS A 65 23.57 -26.05 -7.72
N VAL A 66 22.70 -27.04 -7.47
CA VAL A 66 21.24 -26.78 -7.32
C VAL A 66 20.98 -25.86 -6.14
N GLU A 67 21.62 -26.10 -4.99
CA GLU A 67 21.46 -25.28 -3.80
C GLU A 67 21.90 -23.84 -4.04
N GLU A 68 23.04 -23.64 -4.71
CA GLU A 68 23.55 -22.31 -5.10
C GLU A 68 22.60 -21.59 -6.07
N ASN A 69 22.07 -22.30 -7.06
CA ASN A 69 21.10 -21.74 -8.00
C ASN A 69 19.81 -21.31 -7.29
N ASN A 70 19.25 -22.20 -6.47
CA ASN A 70 18.02 -21.91 -5.70
C ASN A 70 18.24 -20.79 -4.67
N PHE A 71 19.45 -20.73 -4.07
CA PHE A 71 19.83 -19.62 -3.19
C PHE A 71 19.86 -18.30 -3.97
N GLY A 72 20.46 -18.27 -5.15
CA GLY A 72 20.48 -17.08 -6.00
C GLY A 72 19.08 -16.59 -6.38
N ILE A 73 18.18 -17.52 -6.74
CA ILE A 73 16.77 -17.18 -7.04
C ILE A 73 16.09 -16.58 -5.81
N ARG A 74 16.20 -17.22 -4.65
CA ARG A 74 15.60 -16.71 -3.42
C ARG A 74 16.17 -15.37 -2.98
N LYS A 75 17.49 -15.18 -3.11
CA LYS A 75 18.13 -13.90 -2.80
C LYS A 75 17.57 -12.78 -3.66
N ARG A 76 17.44 -13.01 -4.97
CA ARG A 76 16.83 -12.02 -5.87
C ARG A 76 15.39 -11.69 -5.48
N LEU A 77 14.57 -12.70 -5.12
CA LEU A 77 13.20 -12.45 -4.68
C LEU A 77 13.15 -11.56 -3.43
N LEU A 78 14.03 -11.79 -2.45
CA LEU A 78 14.13 -10.94 -1.26
C LEU A 78 14.52 -9.50 -1.61
N GLU A 79 15.48 -9.31 -2.55
CA GLU A 79 15.91 -7.98 -2.98
C GLU A 79 14.77 -7.17 -3.63
N TYR A 80 13.83 -7.82 -4.35
CA TYR A 80 12.61 -7.19 -4.85
C TYR A 80 11.60 -6.93 -3.72
N ASP A 81 11.44 -7.87 -2.80
CA ASP A 81 10.49 -7.76 -1.70
C ASP A 81 10.90 -6.68 -0.68
N ASP A 82 12.20 -6.45 -0.49
CA ASP A 82 12.72 -5.39 0.40
C ASP A 82 12.25 -3.99 -0.03
N VAL A 83 12.21 -3.73 -1.34
CA VAL A 83 11.68 -2.46 -1.88
C VAL A 83 10.21 -2.29 -1.50
N MET A 84 9.41 -3.32 -1.75
CA MET A 84 7.98 -3.30 -1.40
C MET A 84 7.73 -3.20 0.10
N ASN A 85 8.56 -3.85 0.92
CA ASN A 85 8.42 -3.79 2.37
C ASN A 85 8.70 -2.38 2.90
N SER A 86 9.74 -1.72 2.40
CA SER A 86 10.05 -0.33 2.78
C SER A 86 8.89 0.61 2.47
N GLN A 87 8.29 0.50 1.29
CA GLN A 87 7.13 1.30 0.88
C GLN A 87 5.89 0.97 1.74
N ARG A 88 5.66 -0.33 2.02
CA ARG A 88 4.57 -0.80 2.87
C ARG A 88 4.65 -0.22 4.28
N GLU A 89 5.84 -0.19 4.87
CA GLU A 89 6.04 0.38 6.20
C GLU A 89 5.67 1.86 6.25
N VAL A 90 6.05 2.66 5.25
CA VAL A 90 5.69 4.08 5.15
C VAL A 90 4.17 4.24 5.08
N ILE A 91 3.50 3.52 4.17
CA ILE A 91 2.05 3.61 3.98
C ILE A 91 1.28 3.12 5.21
N TYR A 92 1.70 2.01 5.82
CA TYR A 92 1.03 1.46 6.99
C TYR A 92 1.21 2.35 8.22
N ASN A 93 2.35 3.04 8.36
CA ASN A 93 2.54 4.03 9.40
C ASN A 93 1.64 5.26 9.18
N LYS A 94 1.56 5.80 7.95
CA LYS A 94 0.62 6.88 7.61
C LYS A 94 -0.84 6.45 7.87
N ARG A 95 -1.22 5.26 7.44
CA ARG A 95 -2.55 4.69 7.67
C ARG A 95 -2.88 4.52 9.16
N ARG A 96 -1.92 4.02 9.93
CA ARG A 96 -2.07 3.86 11.38
C ARG A 96 -2.27 5.20 12.07
N ASN A 97 -1.46 6.20 11.73
CA ASN A 97 -1.59 7.56 12.28
C ASN A 97 -2.97 8.14 11.97
N ALA A 98 -3.43 8.03 10.73
CA ALA A 98 -4.77 8.44 10.34
C ALA A 98 -5.87 7.65 11.09
N LEU A 99 -5.70 6.34 11.28
CA LEU A 99 -6.69 5.48 11.95
C LEU A 99 -6.87 5.85 13.42
N TYR A 100 -5.80 6.08 14.16
CA TYR A 100 -5.86 6.53 15.55
C TYR A 100 -6.29 8.00 15.67
N GLY A 101 -6.02 8.81 14.66
CA GLY A 101 -6.50 10.19 14.54
C GLY A 101 -5.87 11.18 15.50
N GLU A 102 -4.88 10.78 16.31
CA GLU A 102 -4.28 11.66 17.33
C GLU A 102 -3.51 12.84 16.71
N ARG A 103 -2.96 12.66 15.50
CA ARG A 103 -2.12 13.63 14.79
C ARG A 103 -2.67 14.04 13.42
N ILE A 104 -3.91 13.69 13.11
CA ILE A 104 -4.48 13.88 11.77
C ILE A 104 -4.44 15.34 11.30
N ASP A 105 -4.66 16.29 12.22
CA ASP A 105 -4.63 17.71 11.88
C ASP A 105 -3.23 18.16 11.47
N VAL A 106 -2.17 17.64 12.13
CA VAL A 106 -0.78 17.87 11.76
C VAL A 106 -0.45 17.21 10.42
N ASP A 107 -0.94 15.98 10.20
CA ASP A 107 -0.72 15.28 8.94
C ASP A 107 -1.35 16.03 7.76
N VAL A 108 -2.54 16.61 7.93
CA VAL A 108 -3.18 17.46 6.90
C VAL A 108 -2.36 18.73 6.64
N LEU A 109 -1.84 19.38 7.68
CA LEU A 109 -0.99 20.56 7.51
C LEU A 109 0.33 20.23 6.79
N ASN A 110 0.93 19.07 7.08
CA ASN A 110 2.10 18.58 6.37
C ASN A 110 1.78 18.31 4.89
N MET A 111 0.64 17.66 4.59
CA MET A 111 0.19 17.46 3.21
C MET A 111 0.01 18.79 2.46
N MET A 112 -0.51 19.85 3.14
CA MET A 112 -0.63 21.19 2.56
C MET A 112 0.74 21.78 2.25
N SER A 113 1.69 21.66 3.18
CA SER A 113 3.05 22.13 2.98
C SER A 113 3.72 21.45 1.81
N ASP A 114 3.71 20.10 1.82
CA ASP A 114 4.34 19.28 0.78
C ASP A 114 3.74 19.58 -0.61
N TYR A 115 2.41 19.72 -0.70
CA TYR A 115 1.77 19.97 -1.98
C TYR A 115 1.93 21.41 -2.48
N CYS A 116 1.93 22.40 -1.59
CA CYS A 116 2.25 23.79 -1.93
C CYS A 116 3.71 23.94 -2.39
N GLU A 117 4.63 23.17 -1.81
CA GLU A 117 6.04 23.12 -2.25
C GLU A 117 6.13 22.60 -3.70
N ILE A 118 5.47 21.50 -4.00
CA ILE A 118 5.40 20.93 -5.37
C ILE A 118 4.86 21.99 -6.35
N LEU A 119 3.75 22.65 -6.02
CA LEU A 119 3.16 23.68 -6.89
C LEU A 119 4.09 24.89 -7.07
N SER A 120 4.79 25.30 -6.03
CA SER A 120 5.74 26.43 -6.09
C SER A 120 7.00 26.10 -6.91
N GLU A 121 7.41 24.84 -6.95
CA GLU A 121 8.47 24.37 -7.84
C GLU A 121 8.02 24.33 -9.30
N MET A 122 6.80 23.83 -9.56
CA MET A 122 6.19 23.82 -10.89
C MET A 122 5.99 25.25 -11.45
N ALA A 123 5.79 26.24 -10.59
CA ALA A 123 5.63 27.64 -10.97
C ALA A 123 6.82 28.19 -11.80
N LYS A 124 8.02 27.60 -11.67
CA LYS A 124 9.20 28.00 -12.48
C LYS A 124 9.09 27.62 -13.95
N GLU A 125 8.28 26.62 -14.26
CA GLU A 125 8.12 26.06 -15.62
C GLU A 125 6.80 26.47 -16.28
N MET A 126 5.98 27.27 -15.58
CA MET A 126 4.63 27.64 -15.99
C MET A 126 4.47 29.17 -16.05
N ASP A 127 3.56 29.65 -16.88
CA ASP A 127 3.08 31.02 -16.78
C ASP A 127 2.06 31.20 -15.64
N TYR A 128 1.75 32.45 -15.29
CA TYR A 128 0.82 32.73 -14.20
C TYR A 128 -0.58 32.18 -14.42
N GLU A 129 -1.10 32.24 -15.65
CA GLU A 129 -2.45 31.76 -15.96
C GLU A 129 -2.54 30.25 -15.78
N ALA A 130 -1.56 29.49 -16.29
CA ALA A 130 -1.50 28.04 -16.12
C ALA A 130 -1.33 27.64 -14.66
N PHE A 131 -0.48 28.37 -13.90
CA PHE A 131 -0.31 28.14 -12.47
C PHE A 131 -1.60 28.41 -11.69
N ALA A 132 -2.24 29.56 -11.92
CA ALA A 132 -3.50 29.89 -11.24
C ALA A 132 -4.62 28.89 -11.57
N MET A 133 -4.67 28.42 -12.82
CA MET A 133 -5.62 27.39 -13.23
C MET A 133 -5.34 26.05 -12.54
N GLU A 134 -4.08 25.62 -12.42
CA GLU A 134 -3.74 24.38 -11.73
C GLU A 134 -4.07 24.46 -10.22
N VAL A 135 -3.76 25.57 -9.57
CA VAL A 135 -4.14 25.83 -8.17
C VAL A 135 -5.66 25.79 -7.98
N MET A 136 -6.39 26.47 -8.85
CA MET A 136 -7.86 26.52 -8.81
C MET A 136 -8.46 25.11 -9.04
N LYS A 137 -7.95 24.37 -10.00
CA LYS A 137 -8.41 23.01 -10.33
C LYS A 137 -8.16 22.03 -9.20
N THR A 138 -6.99 22.07 -8.60
CA THR A 138 -6.55 21.08 -7.59
C THR A 138 -7.03 21.46 -6.19
N LEU A 139 -6.84 22.69 -5.77
CA LEU A 139 -7.13 23.16 -4.42
C LEU A 139 -8.43 23.97 -4.32
N SER A 140 -9.02 24.38 -5.44
CA SER A 140 -10.20 25.28 -5.48
C SER A 140 -10.01 26.57 -4.70
N VAL A 141 -8.80 27.08 -4.73
CA VAL A 141 -8.37 28.32 -4.06
C VAL A 141 -7.81 29.26 -5.10
N ASP A 142 -8.24 30.52 -5.05
CA ASP A 142 -7.57 31.58 -5.80
C ASP A 142 -6.21 31.83 -5.12
N PRO A 143 -5.08 31.75 -5.85
CA PRO A 143 -3.75 31.97 -5.27
C PRO A 143 -3.58 33.37 -4.65
N ALA A 144 -4.50 34.30 -4.94
CA ALA A 144 -4.53 35.66 -4.38
C ALA A 144 -3.19 36.41 -4.54
N MET A 145 -2.50 36.16 -5.63
CA MET A 145 -1.29 36.88 -6.05
C MET A 145 -1.49 37.43 -7.46
N ASP A 146 -0.84 38.52 -7.76
CA ASP A 146 -0.86 39.09 -9.10
C ASP A 146 0.29 38.53 -9.97
N GLU A 147 0.15 38.67 -11.28
CA GLU A 147 1.13 38.18 -12.24
C GLU A 147 2.52 38.81 -12.02
N LYS A 148 2.55 40.07 -11.59
CA LYS A 148 3.82 40.78 -11.30
C LYS A 148 4.54 40.16 -10.11
N PHE A 149 3.81 39.88 -9.03
CA PHE A 149 4.36 39.18 -7.86
C PHE A 149 4.88 37.80 -8.24
N PHE A 150 4.09 37.05 -9.03
CA PHE A 150 4.47 35.70 -9.49
C PHE A 150 5.79 35.72 -10.28
N ASN A 151 5.92 36.62 -11.26
CA ASN A 151 7.09 36.69 -12.13
C ASN A 151 8.35 37.21 -11.42
N GLU A 152 8.22 38.11 -10.40
CA GLU A 152 9.33 38.71 -9.69
C GLU A 152 9.75 37.94 -8.43
N SER A 153 8.95 36.96 -7.96
CA SER A 153 9.18 36.27 -6.70
C SER A 153 9.95 34.96 -6.86
N SER A 154 10.68 34.61 -5.82
CA SER A 154 11.29 33.29 -5.69
C SER A 154 10.21 32.23 -5.36
N SER A 155 10.49 30.94 -5.65
CA SER A 155 9.59 29.84 -5.28
C SER A 155 9.24 29.82 -3.80
N GLU A 156 10.17 30.20 -2.92
CA GLU A 156 9.92 30.31 -1.47
C GLU A 156 8.81 31.33 -1.15
N LYS A 157 8.84 32.50 -1.80
CA LYS A 157 7.82 33.53 -1.60
C LYS A 157 6.46 33.11 -2.16
N ILE A 158 6.47 32.43 -3.32
CA ILE A 158 5.26 31.86 -3.91
C ILE A 158 4.69 30.78 -2.98
N PHE A 159 5.54 29.91 -2.43
CA PHE A 159 5.17 28.91 -1.44
C PHE A 159 4.52 29.55 -0.20
N ASP A 160 5.15 30.52 0.42
CA ASP A 160 4.65 31.17 1.64
C ASP A 160 3.27 31.82 1.41
N ALA A 161 3.11 32.53 0.28
CA ALA A 161 1.83 33.13 -0.09
C ALA A 161 0.76 32.09 -0.35
N LEU A 162 1.07 31.06 -1.13
CA LEU A 162 0.14 29.98 -1.46
C LEU A 162 -0.25 29.18 -0.22
N TYR A 163 0.71 28.75 0.60
CA TYR A 163 0.46 27.99 1.82
C TYR A 163 -0.43 28.76 2.81
N THR A 164 -0.15 30.04 3.01
CA THR A 164 -0.96 30.90 3.88
C THR A 164 -2.40 30.95 3.38
N ARG A 165 -2.58 31.15 2.08
CA ARG A 165 -3.90 31.25 1.45
C ARG A 165 -4.69 29.95 1.53
N VAL A 166 -4.04 28.80 1.24
CA VAL A 166 -4.64 27.46 1.32
C VAL A 166 -5.07 27.16 2.76
N ARG A 167 -4.23 27.48 3.74
CA ARG A 167 -4.53 27.30 5.15
C ARG A 167 -5.71 28.15 5.64
N GLU A 168 -5.79 29.40 5.21
CA GLU A 168 -6.92 30.29 5.52
C GLU A 168 -8.24 29.73 4.95
N GLU A 169 -8.22 29.29 3.69
CA GLU A 169 -9.41 28.72 3.06
C GLU A 169 -9.84 27.41 3.73
N TYR A 170 -8.88 26.54 4.09
CA TYR A 170 -9.18 25.34 4.85
C TYR A 170 -9.85 25.65 6.20
N ASN A 171 -9.31 26.57 6.96
CA ASN A 171 -9.88 26.99 8.24
C ASN A 171 -11.30 27.56 8.06
N ARG A 172 -11.47 28.42 7.04
CA ARG A 172 -12.78 28.97 6.69
C ARG A 172 -13.82 27.87 6.38
N ARG A 173 -13.43 26.85 5.60
CA ARG A 173 -14.29 25.68 5.29
C ARG A 173 -14.63 24.88 6.53
N CYS A 174 -13.65 24.61 7.38
CA CYS A 174 -13.86 23.92 8.65
C CYS A 174 -14.87 24.67 9.54
N ASP A 175 -14.70 25.99 9.68
CA ASP A 175 -15.63 26.79 10.49
C ASP A 175 -17.05 26.82 9.90
N LEU A 176 -17.20 26.87 8.60
CA LEU A 176 -18.50 26.79 7.94
C LEU A 176 -19.19 25.45 8.20
N MET A 177 -18.46 24.33 8.04
CA MET A 177 -19.02 23.00 8.33
C MET A 177 -19.43 22.86 9.80
N VAL A 178 -18.61 23.34 10.73
CA VAL A 178 -18.95 23.34 12.16
C VAL A 178 -20.19 24.18 12.43
N LYS A 179 -20.28 25.40 11.87
CA LYS A 179 -21.45 26.27 12.03
C LYS A 179 -22.74 25.62 11.50
N GLN A 180 -22.67 24.88 10.42
CA GLN A 180 -23.82 24.17 9.85
C GLN A 180 -24.22 22.93 10.67
N ALA A 181 -23.23 22.17 11.15
CA ALA A 181 -23.48 20.92 11.86
C ALA A 181 -23.87 21.12 13.32
N TRP A 182 -23.30 22.13 14.00
CA TRP A 182 -23.44 22.30 15.45
C TRP A 182 -24.89 22.37 15.94
N PRO A 183 -25.80 23.17 15.37
CA PRO A 183 -27.18 23.22 15.87
C PRO A 183 -27.92 21.89 15.77
N ILE A 184 -27.56 21.08 14.78
CA ILE A 184 -28.15 19.75 14.57
C ILE A 184 -27.60 18.76 15.60
N ILE A 185 -26.27 18.77 15.80
CA ILE A 185 -25.57 17.90 16.77
C ILE A 185 -26.10 18.20 18.19
N GLU A 186 -26.20 19.47 18.59
CA GLU A 186 -26.68 19.92 19.88
C GLU A 186 -28.12 19.44 20.13
N ARG A 187 -29.01 19.68 19.18
CA ARG A 187 -30.41 19.24 19.25
C ARG A 187 -30.56 17.73 19.40
N ILE A 188 -29.80 16.95 18.61
CA ILE A 188 -29.85 15.48 18.65
C ILE A 188 -29.30 14.98 19.99
N TYR A 189 -28.19 15.55 20.47
CA TYR A 189 -27.60 15.15 21.74
C TYR A 189 -28.55 15.41 22.91
N GLU A 190 -29.22 16.58 22.97
CA GLU A 190 -30.13 16.94 24.05
C GLU A 190 -31.43 16.15 24.00
N THR A 191 -31.94 15.84 22.80
CA THR A 191 -33.22 15.14 22.65
C THR A 191 -33.12 13.63 22.65
N GLN A 192 -32.03 13.09 22.06
CA GLN A 192 -31.88 11.66 21.78
C GLN A 192 -30.49 11.11 22.12
N GLY A 193 -29.65 11.88 22.85
CA GLY A 193 -28.26 11.49 23.17
C GLY A 193 -28.12 10.19 23.95
N ALA A 194 -29.13 9.82 24.74
CA ALA A 194 -29.15 8.53 25.42
C ALA A 194 -29.44 7.34 24.50
N ARG A 195 -30.02 7.58 23.31
CA ARG A 195 -30.41 6.55 22.34
C ARG A 195 -29.37 6.30 21.26
N PHE A 196 -28.65 7.34 20.83
CA PHE A 196 -27.70 7.27 19.73
C PHE A 196 -26.29 7.53 20.23
N GLU A 197 -25.41 6.58 20.02
CA GLU A 197 -23.95 6.73 20.28
C GLU A 197 -23.25 7.41 19.11
N ASN A 198 -23.64 7.06 17.89
CA ASN A 198 -23.03 7.55 16.67
C ASN A 198 -24.10 8.06 15.70
N VAL A 199 -23.75 9.10 14.95
CA VAL A 199 -24.57 9.69 13.89
C VAL A 199 -23.78 9.72 12.59
N VAL A 200 -24.48 9.62 11.46
CA VAL A 200 -23.87 9.71 10.13
C VAL A 200 -24.09 11.10 9.57
N VAL A 201 -23.00 11.76 9.19
CA VAL A 201 -23.02 13.07 8.56
C VAL A 201 -22.60 12.92 7.09
N PRO A 202 -23.46 13.25 6.12
CA PRO A 202 -23.07 13.24 4.72
C PRO A 202 -22.22 14.47 4.42
N VAL A 203 -20.98 14.24 3.97
CA VAL A 203 -20.04 15.29 3.56
C VAL A 203 -19.70 15.08 2.09
N GLY A 204 -19.80 16.11 1.28
CA GLY A 204 -19.52 16.05 -0.16
C GLY A 204 -18.49 17.08 -0.59
N ASP A 205 -17.83 16.82 -1.73
CA ASP A 205 -16.93 17.74 -2.43
C ASP A 205 -17.54 18.32 -3.72
N GLY A 206 -18.83 18.04 -3.94
CA GLY A 206 -19.56 18.36 -5.17
C GLY A 206 -19.56 17.23 -6.20
N THR A 207 -18.67 16.25 -6.10
CA THR A 207 -18.60 15.07 -6.99
C THR A 207 -18.89 13.77 -6.26
N ARG A 208 -18.39 13.63 -5.02
CA ARG A 208 -18.55 12.44 -4.17
C ARG A 208 -19.18 12.84 -2.85
N ILE A 209 -20.01 11.97 -2.30
CA ILE A 209 -20.59 12.13 -0.96
C ILE A 209 -20.10 10.99 -0.08
N LEU A 210 -19.40 11.32 0.99
CA LEU A 210 -18.94 10.37 2.00
C LEU A 210 -19.88 10.40 3.21
N GLN A 211 -20.22 9.23 3.70
CA GLN A 211 -20.96 9.09 4.95
C GLN A 211 -19.96 8.99 6.11
N VAL A 212 -19.85 10.06 6.89
CA VAL A 212 -18.90 10.17 7.99
C VAL A 212 -19.59 9.76 9.29
N LEU A 213 -19.07 8.68 9.92
CA LEU A 213 -19.59 8.18 11.19
C LEU A 213 -18.99 9.00 12.34
N LEU A 214 -19.82 9.78 13.02
CA LEU A 214 -19.42 10.72 14.06
C LEU A 214 -19.91 10.25 15.43
N ASN A 215 -19.02 10.17 16.42
CA ASN A 215 -19.43 9.91 17.80
C ASN A 215 -20.13 11.14 18.38
N LEU A 216 -21.40 10.99 18.74
CA LEU A 216 -22.29 12.09 19.13
C LEU A 216 -21.81 12.80 20.41
N LYS A 217 -21.35 12.03 21.41
CA LYS A 217 -20.84 12.59 22.69
C LYS A 217 -19.57 13.42 22.46
N LYS A 218 -18.59 12.90 21.73
CA LYS A 218 -17.36 13.64 21.40
C LYS A 218 -17.64 14.89 20.56
N ALA A 219 -18.60 14.78 19.63
CA ALA A 219 -19.01 15.91 18.80
C ALA A 219 -19.65 17.03 19.63
N TYR A 220 -20.46 16.68 20.61
CA TYR A 220 -21.07 17.64 21.54
C TYR A 220 -20.01 18.28 22.44
N GLU A 221 -19.14 17.49 23.08
CA GLU A 221 -18.07 17.98 23.96
C GLU A 221 -17.10 18.93 23.24
N SER A 222 -16.81 18.65 21.97
CA SER A 222 -15.90 19.46 21.13
C SER A 222 -16.58 20.62 20.40
N LYS A 223 -17.89 20.86 20.64
CA LYS A 223 -18.70 21.87 19.93
C LYS A 223 -18.62 21.72 18.40
N GLY A 224 -18.75 20.49 17.93
CA GLY A 224 -18.73 20.15 16.50
C GLY A 224 -17.34 19.98 15.86
N ARG A 225 -16.24 20.27 16.56
CA ARG A 225 -14.87 20.16 15.98
C ARG A 225 -14.46 18.71 15.70
N GLU A 226 -15.02 17.74 16.44
CA GLU A 226 -14.79 16.32 16.16
C GLU A 226 -15.26 15.91 14.75
N LEU A 227 -16.23 16.62 14.16
CA LEU A 227 -16.65 16.42 12.79
C LEU A 227 -15.47 16.63 11.82
N ILE A 228 -14.72 17.72 11.95
CA ILE A 228 -13.59 18.03 11.09
C ILE A 228 -12.51 16.95 11.20
N ARG A 229 -12.18 16.55 12.43
CA ARG A 229 -11.22 15.48 12.69
C ARG A 229 -11.64 14.15 12.03
N THR A 230 -12.92 13.81 12.15
CA THR A 230 -13.48 12.59 11.56
C THR A 230 -13.52 12.66 10.04
N VAL A 231 -13.81 13.82 9.44
CA VAL A 231 -13.75 14.05 7.99
C VAL A 231 -12.30 13.90 7.51
N ASN A 232 -11.35 14.60 8.12
CA ASN A 232 -9.93 14.50 7.79
C ASN A 232 -9.46 13.03 7.82
N LYS A 233 -9.79 12.32 8.89
CA LYS A 233 -9.48 10.90 9.05
C LYS A 233 -10.08 10.05 7.93
N THR A 234 -11.37 10.20 7.67
CA THR A 234 -12.11 9.36 6.70
C THR A 234 -11.58 9.58 5.29
N VAL A 235 -11.39 10.82 4.86
CA VAL A 235 -10.87 11.17 3.53
C VAL A 235 -9.44 10.65 3.35
N THR A 236 -8.58 10.88 4.34
CA THR A 236 -7.18 10.41 4.28
C THR A 236 -7.10 8.88 4.19
N LEU A 237 -7.90 8.15 4.97
CA LEU A 237 -7.91 6.69 4.93
C LEU A 237 -8.39 6.14 3.59
N ILE A 238 -9.46 6.71 3.03
CA ILE A 238 -10.00 6.29 1.73
C ILE A 238 -8.94 6.47 0.64
N ASN A 239 -8.31 7.64 0.57
CA ASN A 239 -7.30 7.93 -0.45
C ASN A 239 -6.05 7.05 -0.26
N ILE A 240 -5.57 6.82 0.97
CA ILE A 240 -4.46 5.91 1.21
C ILE A 240 -4.80 4.50 0.71
N ASP A 241 -5.98 3.97 1.04
CA ASP A 241 -6.36 2.60 0.68
C ASP A 241 -6.57 2.45 -0.84
N GLU A 242 -7.12 3.46 -1.52
CA GLU A 242 -7.33 3.47 -2.97
C GLU A 242 -6.00 3.53 -3.74
N TYR A 243 -5.15 4.50 -3.43
CA TYR A 243 -3.85 4.66 -4.10
C TYR A 243 -2.87 3.53 -3.79
N TRP A 244 -2.90 2.99 -2.56
CA TRP A 244 -2.08 1.84 -2.23
C TRP A 244 -2.48 0.58 -3.00
N LYS A 245 -3.77 0.36 -3.16
CA LYS A 245 -4.29 -0.77 -3.95
C LYS A 245 -3.87 -0.68 -5.42
N GLU A 246 -3.92 0.51 -6.00
CA GLU A 246 -3.49 0.73 -7.39
C GLU A 246 -1.97 0.58 -7.52
N HIS A 247 -1.21 1.15 -6.60
CA HIS A 247 0.24 1.00 -6.57
C HIS A 247 0.71 -0.45 -6.53
N LEU A 248 0.03 -1.31 -5.78
CA LEU A 248 0.35 -2.74 -5.76
C LEU A 248 0.24 -3.38 -7.16
N ARG A 249 -0.74 -2.96 -7.97
CA ARG A 249 -0.90 -3.44 -9.36
C ARG A 249 0.22 -2.90 -10.25
N GLU A 250 0.50 -1.59 -10.17
CA GLU A 250 1.59 -0.97 -10.94
C GLU A 250 2.94 -1.62 -10.62
N MET A 251 3.19 -1.97 -9.37
CA MET A 251 4.41 -2.66 -8.95
C MET A 251 4.50 -4.09 -9.49
N ASP A 252 3.39 -4.80 -9.56
CA ASP A 252 3.36 -6.13 -10.19
C ASP A 252 3.62 -6.05 -11.70
N GLU A 253 3.06 -5.06 -12.39
CA GLU A 253 3.32 -4.78 -13.80
C GLU A 253 4.79 -4.38 -14.02
N LEU A 254 5.34 -3.49 -13.18
CA LEU A 254 6.74 -3.11 -13.22
C LEU A 254 7.65 -4.33 -13.04
N LYS A 255 7.35 -5.22 -12.08
CA LYS A 255 8.12 -6.43 -11.83
C LYS A 255 8.15 -7.37 -13.05
N GLN A 256 7.08 -7.39 -13.83
CA GLN A 256 7.01 -8.16 -15.07
C GLN A 256 7.82 -7.48 -16.20
N SER A 257 7.67 -6.16 -16.36
CA SER A 257 8.33 -5.42 -17.43
C SER A 257 9.85 -5.41 -17.31
N VAL A 258 10.39 -5.25 -16.10
CA VAL A 258 11.85 -5.23 -15.89
C VAL A 258 12.54 -6.57 -16.15
N ARG A 259 11.83 -7.69 -16.22
CA ARG A 259 12.41 -8.98 -16.65
C ARG A 259 12.94 -8.91 -18.07
N ASN A 260 12.32 -8.09 -18.92
CA ASN A 260 12.74 -7.91 -20.31
C ASN A 260 13.99 -7.03 -20.44
N ALA A 261 14.32 -6.22 -19.43
CA ALA A 261 15.51 -5.36 -19.42
C ALA A 261 16.84 -6.14 -19.47
N THR A 262 16.82 -7.43 -19.15
CA THR A 262 17.98 -8.31 -19.27
C THR A 262 18.49 -8.39 -20.71
N TYR A 263 17.63 -8.23 -21.71
CA TYR A 263 18.01 -8.19 -23.12
C TYR A 263 18.83 -6.94 -23.50
N GLU A 264 18.69 -5.85 -22.71
CA GLU A 264 19.40 -4.58 -22.91
C GLU A 264 20.73 -4.50 -22.11
N GLN A 265 21.17 -5.60 -21.50
CA GLN A 265 22.37 -5.67 -20.63
C GLN A 265 22.32 -4.73 -19.41
N LYS A 266 21.14 -4.29 -19.00
CA LYS A 266 20.93 -3.49 -17.80
C LYS A 266 20.59 -4.38 -16.61
N ASP A 267 20.96 -3.96 -15.40
CA ASP A 267 20.58 -4.67 -14.18
C ASP A 267 19.07 -4.47 -13.89
N PRO A 268 18.24 -5.52 -14.01
CA PRO A 268 16.82 -5.42 -13.78
C PRO A 268 16.44 -4.92 -12.37
N LEU A 269 17.25 -5.27 -11.37
CA LEU A 269 16.99 -4.85 -9.98
C LEU A 269 17.21 -3.34 -9.79
N LEU A 270 18.23 -2.79 -10.44
CA LEU A 270 18.51 -1.35 -10.38
C LEU A 270 17.38 -0.55 -11.03
N ILE A 271 16.92 -0.98 -12.21
CA ILE A 271 15.78 -0.36 -12.89
C ILE A 271 14.52 -0.45 -12.02
N TYR A 272 14.25 -1.63 -11.46
CA TYR A 272 13.12 -1.82 -10.56
C TYR A 272 13.15 -0.86 -9.37
N LYS A 273 14.29 -0.72 -8.71
CA LYS A 273 14.46 0.21 -7.58
C LYS A 273 14.19 1.65 -7.98
N PHE A 274 14.71 2.08 -9.11
CA PHE A 274 14.54 3.46 -9.59
C PHE A 274 13.08 3.74 -9.99
N GLU A 275 12.49 2.89 -10.82
CA GLU A 275 11.11 3.07 -11.26
C GLU A 275 10.10 2.93 -10.11
N SER A 276 10.33 1.98 -9.19
CA SER A 276 9.49 1.82 -7.99
C SER A 276 9.52 3.04 -7.08
N PHE A 277 10.67 3.71 -6.97
CA PHE A 277 10.78 4.96 -6.22
C PHE A 277 9.94 6.08 -6.88
N ASN A 278 10.02 6.21 -8.21
CA ASN A 278 9.25 7.20 -8.95
C ASN A 278 7.74 6.94 -8.84
N LEU A 279 7.31 5.69 -8.98
CA LEU A 279 5.90 5.30 -8.79
C LEU A 279 5.43 5.62 -7.37
N PHE A 280 6.21 5.27 -6.36
CA PHE A 280 5.85 5.50 -4.97
C PHE A 280 5.78 7.00 -4.61
N LYS A 281 6.69 7.80 -5.15
CA LYS A 281 6.64 9.27 -5.01
C LYS A 281 5.31 9.82 -5.55
N LYS A 282 4.88 9.40 -6.73
CA LYS A 282 3.58 9.77 -7.32
C LYS A 282 2.40 9.36 -6.43
N VAL A 283 2.46 8.18 -5.81
CA VAL A 283 1.40 7.74 -4.88
C VAL A 283 1.27 8.70 -3.70
N LEU A 284 2.38 9.08 -3.07
CA LEU A 284 2.36 10.03 -1.96
C LEU A 284 1.84 11.41 -2.38
N GLU A 285 2.25 11.90 -3.53
CA GLU A 285 1.78 13.16 -4.12
C GLU A 285 0.27 13.11 -4.39
N ASN A 286 -0.23 12.03 -5.00
CA ASN A 286 -1.65 11.86 -5.32
C ASN A 286 -2.50 11.74 -4.04
N ILE A 287 -2.04 11.01 -3.02
CA ILE A 287 -2.73 10.94 -1.71
C ILE A 287 -2.88 12.35 -1.13
N SER A 288 -1.82 13.15 -1.12
CA SER A 288 -1.85 14.52 -0.59
C SER A 288 -2.76 15.42 -1.44
N LYS A 289 -2.61 15.39 -2.76
CA LYS A 289 -3.40 16.16 -3.73
C LYS A 289 -4.90 15.91 -3.57
N ASP A 290 -5.32 14.65 -3.62
CA ASP A 290 -6.75 14.30 -3.62
C ASP A 290 -7.36 14.46 -2.22
N THR A 291 -6.58 14.24 -1.16
CA THR A 291 -7.04 14.55 0.21
C THR A 291 -7.31 16.03 0.36
N LEU A 292 -6.38 16.89 -0.04
CA LEU A 292 -6.54 18.34 0.03
C LEU A 292 -7.65 18.84 -0.89
N SER A 293 -7.71 18.34 -2.13
CA SER A 293 -8.76 18.70 -3.07
C SER A 293 -10.16 18.42 -2.50
N TYR A 294 -10.32 17.26 -1.85
CA TYR A 294 -11.58 16.94 -1.18
C TYR A 294 -11.86 17.89 -0.01
N LEU A 295 -10.90 18.06 0.90
CA LEU A 295 -11.08 18.85 2.13
C LEU A 295 -11.37 20.32 1.86
N LEU A 296 -10.74 20.91 0.84
CA LEU A 296 -10.96 22.31 0.44
C LEU A 296 -12.30 22.53 -0.29
N LYS A 297 -12.92 21.48 -0.83
CA LYS A 297 -14.26 21.50 -1.43
C LYS A 297 -15.35 21.00 -0.47
N ALA A 298 -14.96 20.43 0.66
CA ALA A 298 -15.87 19.74 1.58
C ALA A 298 -17.00 20.67 2.09
N HIS A 299 -18.20 20.14 2.06
CA HIS A 299 -19.42 20.77 2.59
C HIS A 299 -20.39 19.70 3.09
N ILE A 300 -21.28 20.07 3.99
CA ILE A 300 -22.35 19.17 4.45
C ILE A 300 -23.39 19.06 3.34
N ALA A 301 -23.60 17.85 2.83
CA ALA A 301 -24.60 17.59 1.79
C ALA A 301 -26.00 17.49 2.44
N LEU A 302 -26.64 18.64 2.69
CA LEU A 302 -28.03 18.67 3.14
C LEU A 302 -28.93 18.29 1.95
N ARG A 303 -29.82 17.30 2.16
CA ARG A 303 -30.90 17.05 1.20
C ARG A 303 -31.81 18.28 1.15
N GLN A 304 -32.01 18.86 -0.03
CA GLN A 304 -32.87 20.01 -0.28
C GLN A 304 -34.39 19.71 -0.12
N ASN A 305 -34.78 18.64 0.51
CA ASN A 305 -36.17 18.41 0.79
C ASN A 305 -36.52 19.01 2.15
N ASN A 306 -37.56 19.81 2.17
CA ASN A 306 -38.18 20.57 3.28
C ASN A 306 -38.76 19.71 4.43
N GLU A 307 -38.18 18.58 4.74
CA GLU A 307 -38.51 17.76 5.89
C GLU A 307 -37.21 17.52 6.68
N GLU A 308 -37.27 17.87 7.95
CA GLU A 308 -36.25 17.75 9.01
C GLU A 308 -35.01 16.96 8.64
N ALA A 309 -33.84 17.62 8.67
CA ALA A 309 -32.56 16.97 8.44
C ALA A 309 -32.44 15.80 9.44
N SER A 310 -32.87 14.62 9.05
CA SER A 310 -32.69 13.40 9.79
C SER A 310 -31.30 12.85 9.48
N LEU A 311 -30.43 12.92 10.45
CA LEU A 311 -29.19 12.14 10.41
C LEU A 311 -29.58 10.67 10.54
N GLU A 312 -29.20 9.85 9.58
CA GLU A 312 -29.52 8.42 9.59
C GLU A 312 -28.79 7.71 10.74
N GLU A 313 -29.47 6.77 11.38
CA GLU A 313 -28.92 5.96 12.46
C GLU A 313 -27.75 5.12 11.96
N GLY A 314 -26.55 5.41 12.45
CA GLY A 314 -25.34 4.63 12.15
C GLY A 314 -25.34 3.32 12.93
N ARG A 315 -26.15 2.34 12.54
CA ARG A 315 -26.02 0.98 13.06
C ARG A 315 -24.71 0.38 12.63
N GLN A 316 -23.76 0.27 13.55
CA GLN A 316 -22.73 -0.76 13.41
C GLN A 316 -23.46 -2.12 13.44
N LYS A 317 -23.58 -2.78 12.30
CA LYS A 317 -23.82 -4.21 12.28
C LYS A 317 -22.65 -4.86 13.03
N LYS A 318 -22.86 -5.21 14.30
CA LYS A 318 -21.98 -6.19 14.95
C LYS A 318 -22.02 -7.40 14.04
N ALA A 319 -20.90 -7.72 13.42
CA ALA A 319 -20.78 -8.95 12.66
C ALA A 319 -21.13 -10.08 13.62
N ASP A 320 -22.20 -10.79 13.32
CA ASP A 320 -22.62 -11.95 14.09
C ASP A 320 -21.61 -13.07 13.80
N LEU A 321 -20.59 -13.12 14.63
CA LEU A 321 -19.52 -14.12 14.56
C LEU A 321 -20.05 -15.56 14.84
N SER A 322 -21.27 -15.69 15.33
CA SER A 322 -21.90 -17.01 15.58
C SER A 322 -22.22 -17.77 14.29
N ALA A 323 -22.32 -17.06 13.17
CA ALA A 323 -22.55 -17.66 11.83
C ALA A 323 -21.27 -17.99 11.06
N MET A 324 -20.09 -17.60 11.54
CA MET A 324 -18.80 -17.96 10.94
C MET A 324 -18.42 -19.37 11.34
N ARG A 325 -18.87 -20.39 10.56
CA ARG A 325 -18.27 -21.70 10.56
C ARG A 325 -16.96 -21.61 9.78
N ALA A 326 -15.84 -21.85 10.47
CA ALA A 326 -14.55 -22.08 9.84
C ALA A 326 -14.66 -23.38 9.01
N SER A 327 -14.88 -23.28 7.72
CA SER A 327 -14.73 -24.40 6.80
C SER A 327 -13.24 -24.59 6.58
N ARG A 328 -12.66 -25.59 7.23
CA ARG A 328 -11.36 -26.13 6.88
C ARG A 328 -11.55 -26.89 5.58
N ASN A 329 -11.17 -26.31 4.44
CA ASN A 329 -11.04 -27.04 3.19
C ASN A 329 -9.93 -28.08 3.41
N GLU A 330 -10.33 -29.33 3.66
CA GLU A 330 -9.45 -30.48 3.50
C GLU A 330 -9.15 -30.56 2.00
N MET A 331 -7.92 -30.21 1.62
CA MET A 331 -7.37 -30.61 0.34
C MET A 331 -7.26 -32.13 0.35
N THR A 332 -8.27 -32.78 -0.19
CA THR A 332 -8.15 -34.18 -0.61
C THR A 332 -7.14 -34.19 -1.76
N SER A 333 -5.96 -34.70 -1.49
CA SER A 333 -4.98 -35.04 -2.52
C SER A 333 -5.57 -36.16 -3.34
N ASN A 334 -6.07 -35.89 -4.55
CA ASN A 334 -6.32 -36.90 -5.59
C ASN A 334 -4.96 -37.40 -6.12
N LEU A 335 -4.34 -38.28 -5.38
CA LEU A 335 -3.33 -39.22 -5.84
C LEU A 335 -3.89 -40.60 -5.61
N GLY A 336 -4.76 -41.03 -6.49
CA GLY A 336 -5.24 -42.40 -6.61
C GLY A 336 -5.26 -42.73 -8.09
N GLY A 337 -4.15 -43.30 -8.56
CA GLY A 337 -4.03 -43.84 -9.88
C GLY A 337 -4.93 -45.10 -10.04
N GLU A 338 -5.45 -45.27 -11.19
CA GLU A 338 -5.94 -46.55 -11.69
C GLU A 338 -4.87 -47.16 -12.59
N ALA A 339 -4.64 -48.48 -12.27
CA ALA A 339 -4.13 -49.61 -13.07
C ALA A 339 -3.07 -49.36 -14.14
#